data_191344b0a3027fd808a8eb63e23fc8b1
#
_entry.id   191344b0a3027fd808a8eb63e23fc8b1
#
_cell.length_a   1.000
_cell.length_b   1.000
_cell.length_c   1.000
_cell.angle_alpha   90.00
_cell.angle_beta   90.00
_cell.angle_gamma   90.00
#
_symmetry.space_group_name_H-M   'P 1'
#
loop_
_entity.id
_entity.type
_entity.pdbx_description
1 polymer ?
#
loop_
_entity_poly.entity_id
_entity_poly.type
_entity_poly.pdbx_seq_one_letter_code
_entity_poly.pdbx_strand_id
1 'polypeptide(L)'
;MTGFAVALSTAGYAADLPAPVIEHIPEIPVAAGAFYLRGDIGYKIYQAPDIKYGTLDFYDEEMDGTFMMGAGVGYKFSDHLRADLTIDYEFPAEAKAKAACGLCGRDYSIEKADIDVWTFMLNGYVDIGTWNRITPYVGAGIGASYVTTSDITYDNGGGATGTYEGDSKWNFAWALMAGASYEITPNLALDGGYRYLNIGDAQSKKFAVGGQNTRIEYKDLAAHEFRLGARYTFNSMRTATAPVYYEPQGPITSNF
;
A
#
# COMPACT_ATOMS: atom_id res chain seq x y z
N MET A 1 -39.59 -75.04 -68.38
CA MET A 1 -40.00 -73.68 -68.00
C MET A 1 -39.07 -73.20 -66.90
N THR A 2 -38.06 -72.44 -67.28
CA THR A 2 -37.01 -71.93 -66.38
C THR A 2 -37.36 -70.51 -65.98
N GLY A 3 -37.63 -70.32 -64.70
CA GLY A 3 -37.88 -69.00 -64.13
C GLY A 3 -36.61 -68.32 -63.66
N PHE A 4 -36.31 -67.13 -64.17
CA PHE A 4 -35.18 -66.33 -63.84
C PHE A 4 -35.59 -65.36 -62.73
N ALA A 5 -34.98 -65.47 -61.56
CA ALA A 5 -35.15 -64.54 -60.45
C ALA A 5 -34.09 -63.40 -60.52
N VAL A 6 -34.54 -62.17 -60.70
CA VAL A 6 -33.69 -60.99 -60.66
C VAL A 6 -33.68 -60.45 -59.26
N ALA A 7 -32.48 -60.51 -58.63
CA ALA A 7 -32.21 -59.88 -57.32
C ALA A 7 -31.86 -58.41 -57.51
N LEU A 8 -32.73 -57.49 -57.09
CA LEU A 8 -32.44 -56.06 -56.95
C LEU A 8 -31.59 -55.82 -55.65
N SER A 9 -30.33 -55.42 -55.80
CA SER A 9 -29.51 -54.91 -54.71
C SER A 9 -29.84 -53.42 -54.53
N THR A 10 -30.43 -53.07 -53.37
CA THR A 10 -30.57 -51.67 -52.94
C THR A 10 -29.27 -51.20 -52.35
N ALA A 11 -28.57 -50.26 -53.00
CA ALA A 11 -27.44 -49.55 -52.42
C ALA A 11 -27.95 -48.68 -51.24
N GLY A 12 -27.56 -49.07 -50.06
CA GLY A 12 -27.79 -48.22 -48.87
C GLY A 12 -26.86 -47.01 -48.91
N TYR A 13 -27.41 -45.83 -49.02
CA TYR A 13 -26.66 -44.60 -48.79
C TYR A 13 -26.42 -44.50 -47.28
N ALA A 14 -25.14 -44.66 -46.87
CA ALA A 14 -24.73 -44.27 -45.51
C ALA A 14 -24.86 -42.76 -45.41
N ALA A 15 -25.78 -42.27 -44.57
CA ALA A 15 -25.89 -40.87 -44.27
C ALA A 15 -24.60 -40.43 -43.49
N ASP A 16 -23.76 -39.65 -44.18
CA ASP A 16 -22.64 -38.97 -43.55
C ASP A 16 -23.22 -37.98 -42.53
N LEU A 17 -23.12 -38.33 -41.24
CA LEU A 17 -23.44 -37.40 -40.16
C LEU A 17 -22.42 -36.26 -40.21
N PRO A 18 -22.85 -34.99 -40.22
CA PRO A 18 -21.91 -33.89 -40.14
C PRO A 18 -21.09 -34.03 -38.84
N ALA A 19 -19.77 -33.81 -38.94
CA ALA A 19 -18.89 -33.83 -37.78
C ALA A 19 -19.45 -32.93 -36.66
N PRO A 20 -19.43 -33.38 -35.40
CA PRO A 20 -19.95 -32.59 -34.30
C PRO A 20 -19.22 -31.23 -34.27
N VAL A 21 -19.99 -30.15 -34.41
CA VAL A 21 -19.49 -28.81 -34.18
C VAL A 21 -19.18 -28.69 -32.68
N ILE A 22 -17.93 -28.77 -32.29
CA ILE A 22 -17.52 -28.47 -30.93
C ILE A 22 -17.61 -26.95 -30.81
N GLU A 23 -18.68 -26.50 -30.21
CA GLU A 23 -18.84 -25.09 -29.85
C GLU A 23 -17.70 -24.77 -28.88
N HIS A 24 -16.75 -23.96 -29.34
CA HIS A 24 -15.65 -23.47 -28.50
C HIS A 24 -16.25 -22.50 -27.48
N ILE A 25 -16.58 -22.97 -26.27
CA ILE A 25 -16.92 -22.09 -25.17
C ILE A 25 -15.62 -21.36 -24.81
N PRO A 26 -15.55 -20.03 -25.02
CA PRO A 26 -14.37 -19.28 -24.62
C PRO A 26 -14.20 -19.49 -23.11
N GLU A 27 -13.10 -20.14 -22.71
CA GLU A 27 -12.72 -20.17 -21.32
C GLU A 27 -12.51 -18.72 -20.88
N ILE A 28 -13.42 -18.20 -20.06
CA ILE A 28 -13.22 -16.93 -19.39
C ILE A 28 -12.02 -17.17 -18.47
N PRO A 29 -10.87 -16.51 -18.70
CA PRO A 29 -9.73 -16.68 -17.82
C PRO A 29 -10.17 -16.21 -16.44
N VAL A 30 -10.39 -17.14 -15.53
CA VAL A 30 -10.56 -16.83 -14.12
C VAL A 30 -9.20 -16.31 -13.69
N ALA A 31 -9.11 -15.00 -13.53
CA ALA A 31 -7.92 -14.38 -12.97
C ALA A 31 -7.71 -14.97 -11.58
N ALA A 32 -6.87 -16.00 -11.47
CA ALA A 32 -6.52 -16.57 -10.19
C ALA A 32 -5.73 -15.51 -9.43
N GLY A 33 -6.26 -15.06 -8.29
CA GLY A 33 -5.59 -14.08 -7.45
C GLY A 33 -4.25 -14.62 -6.94
N ALA A 34 -3.32 -13.74 -6.66
CA ALA A 34 -2.00 -14.11 -6.19
C ALA A 34 -1.63 -13.37 -4.91
N PHE A 35 -1.12 -14.10 -3.92
CA PHE A 35 -0.52 -13.50 -2.73
C PHE A 35 0.84 -12.89 -3.06
N TYR A 36 1.19 -11.82 -2.34
CA TYR A 36 2.51 -11.24 -2.42
C TYR A 36 3.03 -10.81 -1.04
N LEU A 37 4.34 -10.75 -0.94
CA LEU A 37 5.05 -10.09 0.15
C LEU A 37 5.69 -8.81 -0.39
N ARG A 38 5.79 -7.80 0.44
CA ARG A 38 6.52 -6.58 0.13
C ARG A 38 7.41 -6.16 1.29
N GLY A 39 8.50 -5.48 0.97
CA GLY A 39 9.35 -4.77 1.90
C GLY A 39 9.68 -3.41 1.35
N ASP A 40 9.66 -2.39 2.19
CA ASP A 40 9.80 -1.00 1.78
C ASP A 40 10.78 -0.27 2.69
N ILE A 41 11.51 0.67 2.13
CA ILE A 41 12.24 1.72 2.82
C ILE A 41 11.78 3.06 2.30
N GLY A 42 11.85 4.09 3.11
CA GLY A 42 11.41 5.41 2.67
C GLY A 42 11.99 6.52 3.52
N TYR A 43 11.75 7.73 3.04
CA TYR A 43 12.07 8.96 3.75
C TYR A 43 10.81 9.80 3.86
N LYS A 44 10.55 10.32 5.07
CA LYS A 44 9.40 11.16 5.40
C LYS A 44 9.84 12.60 5.60
N ILE A 45 9.01 13.50 5.11
CA ILE A 45 9.09 14.94 5.35
C ILE A 45 7.79 15.31 6.04
N TYR A 46 7.87 15.64 7.31
CA TYR A 46 6.70 16.05 8.07
C TYR A 46 6.25 17.46 7.72
N GLN A 47 4.95 17.67 7.80
CA GLN A 47 4.41 19.01 7.88
C GLN A 47 4.59 19.52 9.32
N ALA A 48 4.81 20.82 9.48
CA ALA A 48 4.89 21.43 10.81
C ALA A 48 3.59 21.13 11.59
N PRO A 49 3.69 20.46 12.76
CA PRO A 49 2.51 20.16 13.57
C PRO A 49 1.99 21.43 14.25
N ASP A 50 0.69 21.47 14.57
CA ASP A 50 0.11 22.49 15.45
C ASP A 50 0.35 22.07 16.92
N ILE A 51 1.26 22.74 17.62
CA ILE A 51 1.67 22.38 18.99
C ILE A 51 0.94 23.29 19.98
N LYS A 52 0.29 22.67 20.98
CA LYS A 52 -0.50 23.37 22.00
C LYS A 52 -0.11 22.97 23.41
N TYR A 53 -0.07 23.97 24.27
CA TYR A 53 0.13 23.80 25.70
C TYR A 53 -1.07 24.42 26.43
N GLY A 54 -2.09 23.64 26.71
CA GLY A 54 -3.34 24.15 27.25
C GLY A 54 -4.02 25.14 26.30
N THR A 55 -3.98 26.44 26.65
CA THR A 55 -4.50 27.54 25.83
C THR A 55 -3.40 28.36 25.15
N LEU A 56 -2.14 28.02 25.36
CA LEU A 56 -0.99 28.68 24.73
C LEU A 56 -0.67 27.99 23.40
N ASP A 57 -0.47 28.80 22.37
CA ASP A 57 0.00 28.34 21.06
C ASP A 57 1.53 28.49 21.02
N PHE A 58 2.18 27.55 20.35
CA PHE A 58 3.59 27.62 20.01
C PHE A 58 3.79 28.37 18.69
N TYR A 59 5.00 28.69 18.39
CA TYR A 59 5.43 29.29 17.13
C TYR A 59 6.79 28.74 16.69
N ASP A 60 7.16 28.95 15.42
CA ASP A 60 8.35 28.36 14.79
C ASP A 60 8.40 26.83 15.02
N GLU A 61 7.27 26.17 14.74
CA GLU A 61 7.12 24.73 14.86
C GLU A 61 7.80 24.04 13.69
N GLU A 62 8.68 23.11 14.00
CA GLU A 62 9.44 22.34 13.04
C GLU A 62 9.44 20.87 13.44
N MET A 63 9.42 19.98 12.44
CA MET A 63 9.63 18.55 12.64
C MET A 63 10.59 18.03 11.58
N ASP A 64 11.66 17.39 12.03
CA ASP A 64 12.68 16.86 11.15
C ASP A 64 12.13 15.71 10.30
N GLY A 65 12.68 15.54 9.10
CA GLY A 65 12.39 14.37 8.31
C GLY A 65 13.09 13.13 8.87
N THR A 66 12.51 11.96 8.62
CA THR A 66 13.05 10.69 9.12
C THR A 66 12.96 9.57 8.11
N PHE A 67 13.79 8.54 8.32
CA PHE A 67 13.69 7.29 7.57
C PHE A 67 12.60 6.39 8.14
N MET A 68 12.07 5.53 7.27
CA MET A 68 11.15 4.47 7.65
C MET A 68 11.52 3.16 6.97
N MET A 69 11.10 2.07 7.58
CA MET A 69 11.09 0.73 6.97
C MET A 69 9.75 0.06 7.20
N GLY A 70 9.35 -0.77 6.26
CA GLY A 70 8.08 -1.46 6.36
C GLY A 70 8.09 -2.81 5.68
N ALA A 71 7.11 -3.63 6.05
CA ALA A 71 6.83 -4.90 5.43
C ALA A 71 5.33 -5.10 5.29
N GLY A 72 4.91 -5.95 4.37
CA GLY A 72 3.50 -6.21 4.18
C GLY A 72 3.22 -7.51 3.45
N VAL A 73 1.98 -7.93 3.59
CA VAL A 73 1.40 -9.08 2.86
C VAL A 73 0.20 -8.60 2.10
N GLY A 74 0.04 -9.04 0.87
CA GLY A 74 -1.06 -8.59 0.05
C GLY A 74 -1.58 -9.65 -0.89
N TYR A 75 -2.65 -9.27 -1.56
CA TYR A 75 -3.34 -10.09 -2.53
C TYR A 75 -3.68 -9.27 -3.78
N LYS A 76 -3.29 -9.79 -4.93
CA LYS A 76 -3.64 -9.25 -6.24
C LYS A 76 -4.92 -9.94 -6.69
N PHE A 77 -6.03 -9.23 -6.72
CA PHE A 77 -7.36 -9.76 -7.11
C PHE A 77 -7.49 -9.89 -8.63
N SER A 78 -6.89 -8.94 -9.35
CA SER A 78 -6.88 -8.88 -10.81
C SER A 78 -5.65 -8.12 -11.29
N ASP A 79 -5.51 -7.93 -12.59
CA ASP A 79 -4.42 -7.11 -13.15
C ASP A 79 -4.51 -5.62 -12.78
N HIS A 80 -5.69 -5.18 -12.30
CA HIS A 80 -5.96 -3.79 -11.97
C HIS A 80 -6.24 -3.54 -10.48
N LEU A 81 -6.44 -4.58 -9.67
CA LEU A 81 -6.85 -4.41 -8.28
C LEU A 81 -6.02 -5.28 -7.34
N ARG A 82 -5.43 -4.66 -6.33
CA ARG A 82 -4.70 -5.32 -5.26
C ARG A 82 -4.94 -4.63 -3.93
N ALA A 83 -4.76 -5.38 -2.84
CA ALA A 83 -4.78 -4.84 -1.49
C ALA A 83 -3.68 -5.47 -0.65
N ASP A 84 -3.22 -4.77 0.37
CA ASP A 84 -2.26 -5.28 1.33
C ASP A 84 -2.49 -4.78 2.76
N LEU A 85 -1.91 -5.54 3.68
CA LEU A 85 -1.73 -5.14 5.06
C LEU A 85 -0.25 -4.83 5.24
N THR A 86 0.07 -3.64 5.73
CA THR A 86 1.45 -3.22 5.99
C THR A 86 1.65 -2.85 7.45
N ILE A 87 2.86 -3.09 7.93
CA ILE A 87 3.39 -2.58 9.17
C ILE A 87 4.64 -1.77 8.83
N ASP A 88 4.65 -0.51 9.24
CA ASP A 88 5.76 0.40 8.99
C ASP A 88 6.28 0.92 10.33
N TYR A 89 7.60 1.02 10.46
CA TYR A 89 8.30 1.66 11.57
C TYR A 89 9.01 2.91 11.08
N GLU A 90 8.78 4.00 11.77
CA GLU A 90 9.39 5.30 11.54
C GLU A 90 10.39 5.58 12.64
N PHE A 91 11.63 5.86 12.24
CA PHE A 91 12.68 6.20 13.19
C PHE A 91 12.37 7.54 13.87
N PRO A 92 12.90 7.78 15.08
CA PRO A 92 12.65 9.02 15.80
C PRO A 92 12.93 10.26 14.97
N ALA A 93 11.96 11.19 14.95
CA ALA A 93 12.07 12.51 14.34
C ALA A 93 12.00 13.58 15.43
N GLU A 94 12.96 14.52 15.46
CA GLU A 94 12.96 15.60 16.44
C GLU A 94 11.92 16.65 16.07
N ALA A 95 10.96 16.88 16.97
CA ALA A 95 10.02 17.99 16.92
C ALA A 95 10.53 19.13 17.80
N LYS A 96 10.56 20.35 17.26
CA LYS A 96 11.01 21.58 17.93
C LYS A 96 9.96 22.65 17.84
N ALA A 97 9.82 23.43 18.91
CA ALA A 97 8.96 24.59 18.91
C ALA A 97 9.43 25.65 19.92
N LYS A 98 8.93 26.86 19.77
CA LYS A 98 9.14 27.95 20.71
C LYS A 98 7.83 28.31 21.38
N ALA A 99 7.85 28.44 22.71
CA ALA A 99 6.73 28.93 23.51
C ALA A 99 7.05 30.31 24.08
N ALA A 100 6.12 31.26 24.01
CA ALA A 100 6.29 32.57 24.63
C ALA A 100 6.44 32.43 26.15
N CYS A 101 7.47 33.04 26.74
CA CYS A 101 7.78 32.91 28.15
C CYS A 101 8.29 34.25 28.72
N GLY A 102 7.41 35.03 29.33
CA GLY A 102 7.77 36.34 29.88
C GLY A 102 8.64 36.32 31.15
N LEU A 103 8.88 35.14 31.77
CA LEU A 103 9.71 34.95 32.95
C LEU A 103 10.98 34.15 32.67
N CYS A 104 11.22 33.77 31.41
CA CYS A 104 12.40 33.05 30.97
C CYS A 104 13.62 33.97 30.86
N GLY A 105 14.82 33.42 30.91
CA GLY A 105 16.07 34.18 30.68
C GLY A 105 16.21 34.75 29.29
N ARG A 106 15.33 34.36 28.40
CA ARG A 106 14.99 34.94 27.09
C ARG A 106 13.47 34.95 26.95
N ASP A 107 12.91 35.73 26.05
CA ASP A 107 11.46 35.92 25.90
C ASP A 107 10.71 34.67 25.43
N TYR A 108 11.40 33.53 25.27
CA TYR A 108 10.81 32.26 24.84
C TYR A 108 11.53 31.04 25.46
N SER A 109 10.79 29.94 25.57
CA SER A 109 11.30 28.58 25.82
C SER A 109 11.50 27.85 24.50
N ILE A 110 12.51 27.01 24.40
CA ILE A 110 12.67 26.04 23.29
C ILE A 110 12.29 24.68 23.84
N GLU A 111 11.39 24.01 23.14
CA GLU A 111 10.95 22.67 23.49
C GLU A 111 11.29 21.68 22.38
N LYS A 112 11.74 20.48 22.79
CA LYS A 112 12.18 19.43 21.90
C LYS A 112 11.70 18.08 22.40
N ALA A 113 11.21 17.27 21.45
CA ALA A 113 10.84 15.87 21.68
C ALA A 113 11.18 15.02 20.47
N ASP A 114 11.55 13.79 20.68
CA ASP A 114 11.66 12.78 19.63
C ASP A 114 10.33 12.03 19.52
N ILE A 115 9.84 11.86 18.30
CA ILE A 115 8.60 11.14 18.00
C ILE A 115 8.93 9.97 17.09
N ASP A 116 8.61 8.75 17.53
CA ASP A 116 8.66 7.52 16.73
C ASP A 116 7.26 6.95 16.52
N VAL A 117 7.07 6.24 15.42
CA VAL A 117 5.73 5.79 15.04
C VAL A 117 5.75 4.38 14.47
N TRP A 118 4.83 3.57 14.95
CA TRP A 118 4.40 2.34 14.29
C TRP A 118 3.09 2.57 13.56
N THR A 119 3.02 2.21 12.28
CA THR A 119 1.80 2.37 11.47
C THR A 119 1.35 1.01 10.93
N PHE A 120 0.08 0.70 11.14
CA PHE A 120 -0.58 -0.52 10.67
C PHE A 120 -1.67 -0.13 9.68
N MET A 121 -1.53 -0.52 8.41
CA MET A 121 -2.41 -0.03 7.34
C MET A 121 -3.01 -1.17 6.53
N LEU A 122 -4.29 -1.04 6.22
CA LEU A 122 -4.96 -1.75 5.14
C LEU A 122 -5.00 -0.81 3.93
N ASN A 123 -4.33 -1.19 2.86
CA ASN A 123 -4.22 -0.40 1.65
C ASN A 123 -4.93 -1.09 0.49
N GLY A 124 -5.55 -0.30 -0.38
CA GLY A 124 -6.10 -0.71 -1.66
C GLY A 124 -5.44 0.06 -2.80
N TYR A 125 -5.18 -0.61 -3.92
CA TYR A 125 -4.53 0.00 -5.08
C TYR A 125 -5.26 -0.34 -6.36
N VAL A 126 -5.27 0.63 -7.27
CA VAL A 126 -5.70 0.46 -8.64
C VAL A 126 -4.48 0.59 -9.55
N ASP A 127 -4.10 -0.51 -10.19
CA ASP A 127 -3.04 -0.58 -11.19
C ASP A 127 -3.65 -0.14 -12.55
N ILE A 128 -3.12 0.94 -13.15
CA ILE A 128 -3.75 1.60 -14.30
C ILE A 128 -3.56 0.78 -15.60
N GLY A 129 -2.45 0.05 -15.67
CA GLY A 129 -2.08 -0.81 -16.80
C GLY A 129 -0.56 -0.95 -16.88
N THR A 130 -0.08 -1.97 -17.60
CA THR A 130 1.36 -2.25 -17.73
C THR A 130 1.87 -1.91 -19.11
N TRP A 131 2.88 -1.01 -19.20
CA TRP A 131 3.59 -0.64 -20.42
C TRP A 131 5.08 -0.82 -20.22
N ASN A 132 5.72 -1.61 -21.06
CA ASN A 132 7.17 -1.87 -20.98
C ASN A 132 7.63 -2.29 -19.58
N ARG A 133 6.88 -3.15 -18.89
CA ARG A 133 7.10 -3.62 -17.50
C ARG A 133 6.88 -2.56 -16.42
N ILE A 134 6.38 -1.40 -16.76
CA ILE A 134 6.04 -0.33 -15.80
C ILE A 134 4.53 -0.33 -15.61
N THR A 135 4.10 -0.41 -14.37
CA THR A 135 2.69 -0.39 -13.96
C THR A 135 2.45 0.79 -13.02
N PRO A 136 1.97 1.94 -13.51
CA PRO A 136 1.55 3.03 -12.64
C PRO A 136 0.35 2.62 -11.79
N TYR A 137 0.29 3.13 -10.56
CA TYR A 137 -0.82 2.88 -9.65
C TYR A 137 -1.21 4.11 -8.83
N VAL A 138 -2.44 4.10 -8.36
CA VAL A 138 -2.93 4.97 -7.30
C VAL A 138 -3.52 4.11 -6.19
N GLY A 139 -3.55 4.63 -4.97
CA GLY A 139 -4.06 3.86 -3.85
C GLY A 139 -4.51 4.75 -2.69
N ALA A 140 -5.25 4.13 -1.80
CA ALA A 140 -5.65 4.71 -0.52
C ALA A 140 -5.54 3.66 0.58
N GLY A 141 -5.30 4.11 1.81
CA GLY A 141 -5.20 3.24 2.96
C GLY A 141 -5.85 3.84 4.19
N ILE A 142 -6.29 2.96 5.07
CA ILE A 142 -6.79 3.29 6.40
C ILE A 142 -6.16 2.35 7.43
N GLY A 143 -6.03 2.82 8.67
CA GLY A 143 -5.41 2.00 9.68
C GLY A 143 -5.27 2.67 11.02
N ALA A 144 -4.24 2.27 11.75
CA ALA A 144 -3.92 2.83 13.05
C ALA A 144 -2.42 3.14 13.14
N SER A 145 -2.09 4.22 13.81
CA SER A 145 -0.74 4.59 14.20
C SER A 145 -0.58 4.48 15.72
N TYR A 146 0.55 3.98 16.17
CA TYR A 146 0.99 4.03 17.56
C TYR A 146 2.14 5.02 17.65
N VAL A 147 1.84 6.21 18.13
CA VAL A 147 2.76 7.35 18.21
C VAL A 147 3.34 7.38 19.61
N THR A 148 4.67 7.36 19.72
CA THR A 148 5.42 7.48 20.98
C THR A 148 6.18 8.80 20.98
N THR A 149 5.95 9.61 21.98
CA THR A 149 6.68 10.84 22.23
C THR A 149 7.67 10.59 23.36
N SER A 150 8.96 10.86 23.14
CA SER A 150 9.98 10.84 24.18
C SER A 150 9.72 11.91 25.24
N ASP A 151 10.52 11.93 26.31
CA ASP A 151 10.48 13.03 27.25
C ASP A 151 10.78 14.35 26.54
N ILE A 152 9.89 15.34 26.75
CA ILE A 152 10.00 16.66 26.15
C ILE A 152 10.96 17.50 26.99
N THR A 153 12.07 17.89 26.40
CA THR A 153 13.04 18.77 27.05
C THR A 153 12.71 20.22 26.77
N TYR A 154 12.78 21.08 27.80
CA TYR A 154 12.63 22.52 27.62
C TYR A 154 13.88 23.26 28.09
N ASP A 155 14.16 24.38 27.41
CA ASP A 155 15.24 25.32 27.75
C ASP A 155 14.68 26.75 27.75
N ASN A 156 14.56 27.31 28.95
CA ASN A 156 14.05 28.67 29.19
C ASN A 156 15.15 29.75 29.10
N GLY A 157 16.38 29.36 28.77
CA GLY A 157 17.53 30.27 28.80
C GLY A 157 18.06 30.53 30.21
N GLY A 158 19.25 31.10 30.31
CA GLY A 158 19.90 31.39 31.62
C GLY A 158 20.25 30.16 32.45
N GLY A 159 20.23 28.95 31.86
CA GLY A 159 20.50 27.67 32.51
C GLY A 159 19.26 26.99 33.13
N ALA A 160 18.08 27.55 32.96
CA ALA A 160 16.81 26.94 33.41
C ALA A 160 16.31 25.92 32.38
N THR A 161 16.55 24.64 32.63
CA THR A 161 16.15 23.49 31.82
C THR A 161 15.35 22.49 32.63
N GLY A 162 14.56 21.65 31.96
CA GLY A 162 13.83 20.55 32.56
C GLY A 162 13.19 19.64 31.53
N THR A 163 12.39 18.71 32.02
CA THR A 163 11.73 17.72 31.20
C THR A 163 10.28 17.52 31.61
N TYR A 164 9.42 17.24 30.62
CA TYR A 164 8.07 16.70 30.81
C TYR A 164 8.05 15.27 30.31
N GLU A 165 7.41 14.38 31.05
CA GLU A 165 7.31 12.98 30.63
C GLU A 165 6.53 12.85 29.31
N GLY A 166 7.09 12.07 28.39
CA GLY A 166 6.42 11.68 27.14
C GLY A 166 5.27 10.72 27.37
N ASP A 167 4.50 10.48 26.34
CA ASP A 167 3.35 9.56 26.34
C ASP A 167 3.25 8.84 25.00
N SER A 168 2.46 7.77 24.98
CA SER A 168 2.16 7.04 23.76
C SER A 168 0.67 7.00 23.50
N LYS A 169 0.28 7.06 22.24
CA LYS A 169 -1.13 7.13 21.85
C LYS A 169 -1.41 6.36 20.58
N TRP A 170 -2.54 5.65 20.57
CA TRP A 170 -3.12 5.11 19.36
C TRP A 170 -4.00 6.14 18.67
N ASN A 171 -3.82 6.27 17.36
CA ASN A 171 -4.63 7.15 16.52
C ASN A 171 -5.17 6.39 15.32
N PHE A 172 -6.23 6.93 14.72
CA PHE A 172 -6.63 6.56 13.38
C PHE A 172 -5.62 7.15 12.38
N ALA A 173 -5.24 6.33 11.39
CA ALA A 173 -4.35 6.76 10.32
C ALA A 173 -5.03 6.55 8.96
N TRP A 174 -4.70 7.43 8.01
CA TRP A 174 -5.13 7.29 6.62
C TRP A 174 -4.06 7.79 5.65
N ALA A 175 -4.09 7.25 4.44
CA ALA A 175 -3.10 7.57 3.43
C ALA A 175 -3.69 7.66 2.02
N LEU A 176 -3.07 8.49 1.19
CA LEU A 176 -3.24 8.52 -0.26
C LEU A 176 -1.89 8.22 -0.91
N MET A 177 -1.91 7.43 -1.97
CA MET A 177 -0.69 6.91 -2.58
C MET A 177 -0.73 7.01 -4.10
N ALA A 178 0.42 7.28 -4.71
CA ALA A 178 0.62 7.18 -6.14
C ALA A 178 2.06 6.72 -6.42
N GLY A 179 2.25 5.92 -7.46
CA GLY A 179 3.56 5.40 -7.79
C GLY A 179 3.58 4.56 -9.04
N ALA A 180 4.67 3.85 -9.22
CA ALA A 180 4.85 2.90 -10.30
C ALA A 180 5.63 1.67 -9.83
N SER A 181 5.25 0.51 -10.34
CA SER A 181 5.97 -0.75 -10.20
C SER A 181 6.77 -1.04 -11.45
N TYR A 182 7.97 -1.57 -11.32
CA TYR A 182 8.78 -2.09 -12.41
C TYR A 182 8.99 -3.58 -12.25
N GLU A 183 8.53 -4.37 -13.20
CA GLU A 183 8.66 -5.83 -13.19
C GLU A 183 10.07 -6.25 -13.60
N ILE A 184 10.86 -6.75 -12.65
CA ILE A 184 12.20 -7.35 -12.91
C ILE A 184 12.03 -8.75 -13.47
N THR A 185 11.17 -9.55 -12.83
CA THR A 185 10.79 -10.90 -13.25
C THR A 185 9.27 -11.05 -13.12
N PRO A 186 8.66 -12.13 -13.65
CA PRO A 186 7.22 -12.38 -13.48
C PRO A 186 6.75 -12.42 -12.01
N ASN A 187 7.68 -12.67 -11.08
CA ASN A 187 7.38 -12.78 -9.65
C ASN A 187 7.93 -11.62 -8.80
N LEU A 188 8.89 -10.83 -9.34
CA LEU A 188 9.57 -9.78 -8.58
C LEU A 188 9.37 -8.43 -9.26
N ALA A 189 8.81 -7.47 -8.54
CA ALA A 189 8.69 -6.08 -8.94
C ALA A 189 9.39 -5.16 -7.94
N LEU A 190 9.93 -4.04 -8.43
CA LEU A 190 10.33 -2.89 -7.62
C LEU A 190 9.21 -1.87 -7.65
N ASP A 191 8.85 -1.35 -6.50
CA ASP A 191 7.84 -0.31 -6.33
C ASP A 191 8.52 0.99 -5.94
N GLY A 192 8.23 2.06 -6.69
CA GLY A 192 8.61 3.43 -6.34
C GLY A 192 7.36 4.27 -6.19
N GLY A 193 7.23 5.01 -5.11
CA GLY A 193 5.99 5.74 -4.89
C GLY A 193 6.10 6.88 -3.88
N TYR A 194 5.06 7.66 -3.89
CA TYR A 194 4.77 8.73 -2.96
C TYR A 194 3.53 8.36 -2.14
N ARG A 195 3.57 8.65 -0.83
CA ARG A 195 2.45 8.50 0.10
C ARG A 195 2.28 9.81 0.90
N TYR A 196 1.08 10.35 0.89
CA TYR A 196 0.64 11.29 1.91
C TYR A 196 0.03 10.47 3.04
N LEU A 197 0.55 10.62 4.26
CA LEU A 197 0.12 9.86 5.42
C LEU A 197 -0.23 10.82 6.56
N ASN A 198 -1.43 10.68 7.11
CA ASN A 198 -1.85 11.33 8.36
C ASN A 198 -1.87 10.27 9.45
N ILE A 199 -1.16 10.51 10.55
CA ILE A 199 -0.99 9.60 11.68
C ILE A 199 -1.70 10.08 12.95
N GLY A 200 -2.47 11.18 12.87
CA GLY A 200 -3.21 11.76 13.97
C GLY A 200 -2.34 12.62 14.88
N ASP A 201 -2.44 12.46 16.19
CA ASP A 201 -1.85 13.36 17.16
C ASP A 201 -0.81 12.67 18.03
N ALA A 202 0.19 13.45 18.53
CA ALA A 202 1.08 13.04 19.60
C ALA A 202 0.80 13.87 20.88
N GLN A 203 1.27 13.41 22.02
CA GLN A 203 1.02 14.12 23.29
C GLN A 203 2.05 13.77 24.35
N SER A 204 2.21 14.67 25.35
CA SER A 204 2.89 14.36 26.61
C SER A 204 1.93 13.74 27.62
N LYS A 205 2.46 13.16 28.69
CA LYS A 205 1.69 12.91 29.90
C LYS A 205 1.17 14.22 30.49
N LYS A 206 0.08 14.12 31.26
CA LYS A 206 -0.47 15.27 31.98
C LYS A 206 0.44 15.65 33.13
N PHE A 207 0.70 16.92 33.28
CA PHE A 207 1.45 17.50 34.39
C PHE A 207 0.72 18.71 34.98
N ALA A 208 1.01 19.06 36.23
CA ALA A 208 0.33 20.15 36.94
C ALA A 208 1.08 21.46 36.78
N VAL A 209 0.39 22.51 36.29
CA VAL A 209 0.90 23.87 36.25
C VAL A 209 -0.17 24.80 36.83
N GLY A 210 0.19 25.60 37.83
CA GLY A 210 -0.75 26.52 38.48
C GLY A 210 -1.96 25.82 39.11
N GLY A 211 -1.84 24.55 39.51
CA GLY A 211 -2.94 23.77 40.08
C GLY A 211 -3.90 23.16 39.07
N GLN A 212 -3.64 23.32 37.76
CA GLN A 212 -4.42 22.70 36.68
C GLN A 212 -3.59 21.62 35.99
N ASN A 213 -4.24 20.49 35.67
CA ASN A 213 -3.63 19.45 34.86
C ASN A 213 -3.66 19.84 33.39
N THR A 214 -2.51 19.92 32.78
CA THR A 214 -2.33 20.24 31.36
C THR A 214 -1.39 19.24 30.70
N ARG A 215 -1.22 19.32 29.38
CA ARG A 215 -0.27 18.53 28.58
C ARG A 215 0.11 19.28 27.31
N ILE A 216 1.19 18.87 26.68
CA ILE A 216 1.59 19.32 25.35
C ILE A 216 0.94 18.40 24.33
N GLU A 217 0.29 18.94 23.32
CA GLU A 217 -0.37 18.22 22.24
C GLU A 217 0.24 18.66 20.91
N TYR A 218 0.60 17.67 20.07
CA TYR A 218 1.02 17.84 18.68
C TYR A 218 -0.12 17.35 17.81
N LYS A 219 -0.78 18.23 17.08
CA LYS A 219 -2.00 17.93 16.33
C LYS A 219 -1.71 17.77 14.85
N ASP A 220 -2.54 16.95 14.20
CA ASP A 220 -2.57 16.78 12.76
C ASP A 220 -1.21 16.39 12.15
N LEU A 221 -0.51 15.44 12.80
CA LEU A 221 0.76 14.93 12.30
C LEU A 221 0.55 14.28 10.93
N ALA A 222 1.06 14.93 9.89
CA ALA A 222 1.00 14.46 8.52
C ALA A 222 2.37 14.54 7.86
N ALA A 223 2.64 13.62 6.95
CA ALA A 223 3.92 13.53 6.26
C ALA A 223 3.77 13.23 4.77
N HIS A 224 4.69 13.78 4.00
CA HIS A 224 5.00 13.41 2.63
C HIS A 224 6.08 12.34 2.65
N GLU A 225 5.81 11.19 2.07
CA GLU A 225 6.68 10.03 2.15
C GLU A 225 7.06 9.54 0.77
N PHE A 226 8.34 9.37 0.54
CA PHE A 226 8.91 8.78 -0.67
C PHE A 226 9.39 7.38 -0.34
N ARG A 227 8.88 6.39 -1.06
CA ARG A 227 9.10 4.95 -0.80
C ARG A 227 9.77 4.26 -1.97
N LEU A 228 10.66 3.36 -1.64
CA LEU A 228 11.20 2.35 -2.54
C LEU A 228 11.00 0.98 -1.89
N GLY A 229 10.48 0.03 -2.66
CA GLY A 229 10.19 -1.29 -2.14
C GLY A 229 10.42 -2.38 -3.17
N ALA A 230 10.43 -3.61 -2.68
CA ALA A 230 10.41 -4.82 -3.49
C ALA A 230 9.17 -5.63 -3.14
N ARG A 231 8.52 -6.19 -4.17
CA ARG A 231 7.34 -7.01 -4.04
C ARG A 231 7.55 -8.35 -4.73
N TYR A 232 7.40 -9.43 -3.98
CA TYR A 232 7.47 -10.79 -4.49
C TYR A 232 6.09 -11.42 -4.52
N THR A 233 5.61 -11.79 -5.72
CA THR A 233 4.30 -12.40 -5.96
C THR A 233 4.46 -13.91 -6.08
N PHE A 234 3.74 -14.65 -5.23
CA PHE A 234 3.67 -16.10 -5.29
C PHE A 234 2.64 -16.51 -6.33
N ASN A 235 2.98 -17.47 -7.20
CA ASN A 235 2.10 -17.91 -8.28
C ASN A 235 1.63 -16.72 -9.16
N SER A 236 2.57 -16.09 -9.87
CA SER A 236 2.17 -15.10 -10.88
C SER A 236 1.14 -15.74 -11.81
N MET A 237 0.02 -15.04 -12.02
CA MET A 237 -1.00 -15.47 -12.97
C MET A 237 -0.33 -15.66 -14.33
N ARG A 238 -0.06 -16.90 -14.69
CA ARG A 238 0.25 -17.21 -16.07
C ARG A 238 -1.07 -17.06 -16.82
N THR A 239 -1.18 -16.07 -17.68
CA THR A 239 -2.20 -16.08 -18.70
C THR A 239 -2.14 -17.44 -19.36
N ALA A 240 -3.18 -18.27 -19.15
CA ALA A 240 -3.25 -19.54 -19.86
C ALA A 240 -3.21 -19.16 -21.34
N THR A 241 -2.16 -19.58 -22.03
CA THR A 241 -2.11 -19.46 -23.49
C THR A 241 -3.32 -20.21 -23.99
N ALA A 242 -4.19 -19.51 -24.73
CA ALA A 242 -5.35 -20.14 -25.35
C ALA A 242 -4.89 -21.41 -26.08
N PRO A 243 -5.59 -22.53 -25.91
CA PRO A 243 -5.21 -23.76 -26.60
C PRO A 243 -5.17 -23.49 -28.11
N VAL A 244 -4.08 -23.87 -28.74
CA VAL A 244 -3.94 -23.77 -30.19
C VAL A 244 -4.98 -24.71 -30.81
N TYR A 245 -5.99 -24.12 -31.46
CA TYR A 245 -6.98 -24.87 -32.20
C TYR A 245 -6.33 -25.45 -33.45
N TYR A 246 -6.21 -26.77 -33.48
CA TYR A 246 -5.90 -27.46 -34.72
C TYR A 246 -7.19 -27.67 -35.51
N GLU A 247 -7.34 -26.95 -36.61
CA GLU A 247 -8.41 -27.19 -37.57
C GLU A 247 -8.29 -28.63 -38.10
N PRO A 248 -9.31 -29.49 -37.95
CA PRO A 248 -9.24 -30.85 -38.46
C PRO A 248 -9.01 -30.79 -39.98
N GLN A 249 -7.94 -31.41 -40.46
CA GLN A 249 -7.75 -31.55 -41.89
C GLN A 249 -8.94 -32.32 -42.47
N GLY A 250 -9.62 -31.73 -43.46
CA GLY A 250 -10.74 -32.35 -44.12
C GLY A 250 -10.43 -33.75 -44.62
N PRO A 251 -11.44 -34.57 -44.94
CA PRO A 251 -11.26 -35.96 -45.32
C PRO A 251 -10.26 -36.10 -46.47
N ILE A 252 -9.30 -37.02 -46.31
CA ILE A 252 -8.34 -37.36 -47.35
C ILE A 252 -9.14 -38.02 -48.49
N THR A 253 -9.43 -37.28 -49.58
CA THR A 253 -9.97 -37.88 -50.78
C THR A 253 -8.87 -38.62 -51.50
N SER A 254 -8.85 -39.95 -51.36
CA SER A 254 -8.03 -40.79 -52.23
C SER A 254 -8.67 -40.90 -53.59
N ASN A 255 -8.02 -40.34 -54.61
CA ASN A 255 -8.36 -40.63 -56.02
C ASN A 255 -7.81 -42.03 -56.35
N PHE A 256 -8.72 -42.98 -56.52
CA PHE A 256 -8.46 -44.25 -57.21
C PHE A 256 -9.04 -44.16 -58.61
#